data_dcdb774f47b3cda960edb27748f49e1c
#
_entry.id   dcdb774f47b3cda960edb27748f49e1c
#
_cell.length_a   1.000
_cell.length_b   1.000
_cell.length_c   1.000
_cell.angle_alpha   90.00
_cell.angle_beta   90.00
_cell.angle_gamma   90.00
#
_symmetry.space_group_name_H-M   'P 1'
#
loop_
_entity.id
_entity.type
_entity.pdbx_description
1 polymer ?
#
loop_
_entity_poly.entity_id
_entity_poly.type
_entity_poly.pdbx_seq_one_letter_code
_entity_poly.pdbx_strand_id
1 'polypeptide(L)'
;AIATESPGVPPHSRNKALILQKGFRREKHLHTLRQKFPSRAGRQPTKTVLLRPRENTIINLSCPMVSQTEFSLRPRPRGCHLVTDEILAQLPPLPRAGLLHLFLQHTSAALTINENADPDVRSDMASVLDRLIREREPYYAHTLEGDDDMPAHAKSTLAGVSLTIPIAAGRLNLGLWQGVYLCEFRNHGGARRIVATVVG
;
A
#
# COMPACT_ATOMS: atom_id res chain seq x y z
N ALA A 1 30.44 53.66 -10.00
CA ALA A 1 29.00 53.60 -10.08
C ALA A 1 28.61 53.02 -11.43
N ILE A 2 28.32 51.74 -11.50
CA ILE A 2 27.66 51.10 -12.64
C ILE A 2 26.65 50.13 -12.02
N ALA A 3 25.37 50.48 -12.16
CA ALA A 3 24.24 49.68 -11.78
C ALA A 3 24.01 48.60 -12.84
N THR A 4 23.97 47.34 -12.47
CA THR A 4 23.53 46.23 -13.33
C THR A 4 22.14 45.80 -12.89
N GLU A 5 21.17 46.00 -13.76
CA GLU A 5 19.78 45.59 -13.63
C GLU A 5 19.65 44.06 -13.70
N SER A 6 18.85 43.50 -12.80
CA SER A 6 18.43 42.09 -12.83
C SER A 6 17.23 41.91 -13.75
N PRO A 7 17.16 40.86 -14.60
CA PRO A 7 15.98 40.64 -15.46
C PRO A 7 14.81 40.07 -14.66
N GLY A 8 13.63 40.67 -14.88
CA GLY A 8 12.39 40.36 -14.24
C GLY A 8 11.82 38.99 -14.64
N VAL A 9 11.15 38.36 -13.65
CA VAL A 9 10.38 37.11 -13.79
C VAL A 9 9.02 37.44 -14.44
N PRO A 10 8.55 36.70 -15.45
CA PRO A 10 7.24 36.92 -16.05
C PRO A 10 6.09 36.39 -15.18
N PRO A 11 4.89 36.99 -15.24
CA PRO A 11 3.76 36.62 -14.39
C PRO A 11 3.10 35.31 -14.84
N HIS A 12 2.76 34.46 -13.86
CA HIS A 12 2.01 33.22 -14.05
C HIS A 12 0.62 33.48 -14.66
N SER A 13 0.38 32.89 -15.82
CA SER A 13 -0.94 32.81 -16.44
C SER A 13 -1.80 31.80 -15.67
N ARG A 14 -2.93 32.26 -15.13
CA ARG A 14 -3.97 31.43 -14.51
C ARG A 14 -4.75 30.70 -15.61
N ASN A 15 -4.47 29.45 -15.83
CA ASN A 15 -5.35 28.58 -16.62
C ASN A 15 -6.47 28.04 -15.74
N LYS A 16 -7.68 28.57 -15.95
CA LYS A 16 -8.92 28.00 -15.43
C LYS A 16 -9.24 26.72 -16.22
N ALA A 17 -9.10 25.57 -15.57
CA ALA A 17 -9.59 24.31 -16.11
C ALA A 17 -11.12 24.28 -16.03
N LEU A 18 -11.76 24.31 -17.17
CA LEU A 18 -13.21 24.15 -17.36
C LEU A 18 -13.53 22.63 -17.28
N ILE A 19 -14.17 22.21 -16.18
CA ILE A 19 -14.64 20.83 -16.03
C ILE A 19 -15.93 20.68 -16.83
N LEU A 20 -15.85 20.02 -17.98
CA LEU A 20 -16.99 19.55 -18.75
C LEU A 20 -17.50 18.22 -18.17
N GLN A 21 -18.58 18.30 -17.40
CA GLN A 21 -19.40 17.12 -17.06
C GLN A 21 -20.11 16.63 -18.32
N LYS A 22 -19.62 15.56 -18.94
CA LYS A 22 -20.38 14.79 -19.93
C LYS A 22 -21.14 13.68 -19.23
N GLY A 23 -22.45 13.87 -19.14
CA GLY A 23 -23.39 12.84 -18.71
C GLY A 23 -23.37 11.63 -19.65
N PHE A 24 -23.12 10.47 -19.11
CA PHE A 24 -23.14 9.20 -19.84
C PHE A 24 -24.58 8.64 -19.81
N ARG A 25 -25.35 8.89 -20.86
CA ARG A 25 -26.67 8.27 -21.09
C ARG A 25 -26.43 6.82 -21.52
N ARG A 26 -26.82 5.86 -20.71
CA ARG A 26 -26.89 4.44 -21.08
C ARG A 26 -28.11 4.21 -21.99
N GLU A 27 -27.90 4.08 -23.26
CA GLU A 27 -28.91 3.49 -24.18
C GLU A 27 -28.82 1.96 -24.13
N LYS A 28 -29.93 1.35 -23.71
CA LYS A 28 -30.11 -0.11 -23.75
C LYS A 28 -30.56 -0.49 -25.18
N HIS A 29 -29.65 -1.03 -25.99
CA HIS A 29 -30.02 -1.70 -27.22
C HIS A 29 -30.19 -3.20 -26.95
N LEU A 30 -31.45 -3.63 -26.85
CA LEU A 30 -31.82 -5.04 -26.97
C LEU A 30 -31.80 -5.43 -28.44
N HIS A 31 -30.79 -6.14 -28.90
CA HIS A 31 -30.84 -6.84 -30.18
C HIS A 31 -31.53 -8.19 -30.02
N THR A 32 -32.81 -8.25 -30.48
CA THR A 32 -33.55 -9.51 -30.58
C THR A 32 -33.10 -10.20 -31.87
N LEU A 33 -32.23 -11.19 -31.78
CA LEU A 33 -31.93 -12.10 -32.90
C LEU A 33 -33.05 -13.15 -32.99
N ARG A 34 -33.97 -12.96 -33.94
CA ARG A 34 -34.95 -13.96 -34.36
C ARG A 34 -34.27 -14.95 -35.31
N GLN A 35 -33.83 -16.11 -34.80
CA GLN A 35 -33.48 -17.24 -35.64
C GLN A 35 -34.77 -18.01 -36.02
N LYS A 36 -35.05 -18.06 -37.34
CA LYS A 36 -36.08 -18.91 -37.92
C LYS A 36 -35.55 -20.34 -38.01
N PHE A 37 -36.16 -21.26 -37.31
CA PHE A 37 -35.95 -22.71 -37.53
C PHE A 37 -37.09 -23.27 -38.35
N PRO A 38 -36.80 -24.19 -39.31
CA PRO A 38 -37.85 -24.81 -40.14
C PRO A 38 -38.62 -25.87 -39.31
N SER A 39 -39.92 -25.89 -39.49
CA SER A 39 -40.85 -26.85 -38.89
C SER A 39 -40.59 -28.28 -39.43
N ARG A 40 -40.32 -29.21 -38.51
CA ARG A 40 -40.51 -30.67 -38.80
C ARG A 40 -41.40 -31.25 -37.68
N ALA A 41 -42.52 -31.76 -38.09
CA ALA A 41 -43.52 -32.45 -37.27
C ALA A 41 -42.90 -33.73 -36.69
N GLY A 42 -43.04 -33.94 -35.39
CA GLY A 42 -42.69 -35.15 -34.69
C GLY A 42 -43.03 -34.94 -33.20
N ARG A 43 -44.22 -35.37 -32.76
CA ARG A 43 -44.59 -35.34 -31.35
C ARG A 43 -43.70 -36.29 -30.56
N GLN A 44 -42.80 -35.76 -29.77
CA GLN A 44 -42.15 -36.45 -28.67
C GLN A 44 -42.84 -36.10 -27.34
N PRO A 45 -42.96 -37.03 -26.42
CA PRO A 45 -43.61 -36.77 -25.14
C PRO A 45 -42.73 -35.82 -24.32
N THR A 46 -43.31 -34.69 -23.91
CA THR A 46 -42.69 -33.71 -23.00
C THR A 46 -42.38 -34.38 -21.66
N LYS A 47 -41.10 -34.66 -21.44
CA LYS A 47 -40.60 -34.95 -20.11
C LYS A 47 -40.70 -33.70 -19.27
N THR A 48 -41.66 -33.64 -18.37
CA THR A 48 -41.71 -32.57 -17.34
C THR A 48 -40.49 -32.73 -16.44
N VAL A 49 -39.45 -31.94 -16.67
CA VAL A 49 -38.33 -31.82 -15.76
C VAL A 49 -38.81 -30.98 -14.59
N LEU A 50 -39.14 -31.63 -13.49
CA LEU A 50 -39.30 -30.96 -12.20
C LEU A 50 -37.95 -30.37 -11.80
N LEU A 51 -37.77 -29.07 -12.05
CA LEU A 51 -36.69 -28.31 -11.47
C LEU A 51 -36.86 -28.30 -9.96
N ARG A 52 -36.08 -29.08 -9.25
CA ARG A 52 -35.98 -28.96 -7.79
C ARG A 52 -35.63 -27.51 -7.47
N PRO A 53 -36.27 -26.85 -6.51
CA PRO A 53 -35.85 -25.53 -6.06
C PRO A 53 -34.39 -25.64 -5.65
N ARG A 54 -33.55 -24.79 -6.23
CA ARG A 54 -32.16 -24.62 -5.76
C ARG A 54 -32.27 -24.23 -4.30
N GLU A 55 -31.63 -25.03 -3.44
CA GLU A 55 -31.49 -24.68 -2.03
C GLU A 55 -31.01 -23.24 -1.97
N ASN A 56 -31.72 -22.41 -1.23
CA ASN A 56 -31.30 -21.04 -0.97
C ASN A 56 -29.97 -21.11 -0.24
N THR A 57 -28.87 -21.04 -0.98
CA THR A 57 -27.57 -20.78 -0.39
C THR A 57 -27.68 -19.38 0.21
N ILE A 58 -27.91 -19.31 1.50
CA ILE A 58 -27.78 -18.07 2.27
C ILE A 58 -26.29 -17.68 2.16
N ILE A 59 -26.00 -16.80 1.22
CA ILE A 59 -24.70 -16.14 1.18
C ILE A 59 -24.70 -15.26 2.43
N ASN A 60 -24.08 -15.75 3.48
CA ASN A 60 -23.87 -14.99 4.69
C ASN A 60 -22.86 -13.89 4.33
N LEU A 61 -23.35 -12.77 3.84
CA LEU A 61 -22.59 -11.54 3.60
C LEU A 61 -22.23 -10.97 4.98
N SER A 62 -21.26 -11.60 5.66
CA SER A 62 -20.61 -10.92 6.76
C SER A 62 -19.96 -9.67 6.18
N CYS A 63 -20.39 -8.50 6.65
CA CYS A 63 -19.74 -7.25 6.34
C CYS A 63 -18.23 -7.40 6.68
N PRO A 64 -17.32 -7.06 5.78
CA PRO A 64 -15.89 -7.17 6.10
C PRO A 64 -15.61 -6.34 7.34
N MET A 65 -15.01 -6.99 8.36
CA MET A 65 -14.59 -6.27 9.55
C MET A 65 -13.31 -5.50 9.21
N VAL A 66 -13.38 -4.17 9.37
CA VAL A 66 -12.21 -3.31 9.30
C VAL A 66 -11.89 -2.82 10.70
N SER A 67 -10.68 -3.06 11.18
CA SER A 67 -10.19 -2.49 12.42
C SER A 67 -8.91 -1.71 12.17
N GLN A 68 -8.73 -0.61 12.92
CA GLN A 68 -7.59 0.27 12.79
C GLN A 68 -7.00 0.53 14.16
N THR A 69 -5.68 0.36 14.30
CA THR A 69 -4.92 0.60 15.53
C THR A 69 -3.76 1.52 15.20
N GLU A 70 -3.59 2.56 15.99
CA GLU A 70 -2.44 3.47 15.91
C GLU A 70 -1.53 3.22 17.12
N PHE A 71 -0.23 3.06 16.85
CA PHE A 71 0.78 2.85 17.89
C PHE A 71 2.15 3.39 17.44
N SER A 72 3.09 3.44 18.36
CA SER A 72 4.47 3.86 18.09
C SER A 72 5.43 2.71 18.33
N LEU A 73 6.31 2.45 17.36
CA LEU A 73 7.49 1.62 17.54
C LEU A 73 8.50 2.36 18.43
N ARG A 74 9.23 1.61 19.25
CA ARG A 74 10.28 2.16 20.11
C ARG A 74 11.34 2.88 19.30
N PRO A 75 11.94 3.96 19.85
CA PRO A 75 13.10 4.61 19.22
C PRO A 75 14.20 3.60 18.94
N ARG A 76 14.81 3.73 17.77
CA ARG A 76 15.90 2.86 17.34
C ARG A 76 17.03 3.71 16.74
N PRO A 77 18.29 3.24 16.84
CA PRO A 77 19.37 3.86 16.12
C PRO A 77 19.18 3.70 14.61
N ARG A 78 19.88 4.48 13.83
CA ARG A 78 19.94 4.33 12.37
C ARG A 78 20.29 2.89 11.98
N GLY A 79 19.59 2.34 10.99
CA GLY A 79 19.75 0.98 10.50
C GLY A 79 18.44 0.26 10.20
N CYS A 80 18.52 -1.02 9.90
CA CYS A 80 17.39 -1.89 9.59
C CYS A 80 17.05 -2.77 10.81
N HIS A 81 15.82 -2.71 11.29
CA HIS A 81 15.40 -3.36 12.53
C HIS A 81 14.20 -4.27 12.30
N LEU A 82 14.32 -5.54 12.67
CA LEU A 82 13.20 -6.48 12.66
C LEU A 82 12.18 -6.05 13.73
N VAL A 83 10.93 -5.83 13.31
CA VAL A 83 9.87 -5.29 14.17
C VAL A 83 8.56 -6.10 14.10
N THR A 84 8.59 -7.28 13.49
CA THR A 84 7.40 -8.14 13.32
C THR A 84 6.68 -8.40 14.62
N ASP A 85 7.38 -8.86 15.65
CA ASP A 85 6.79 -9.20 16.94
C ASP A 85 6.30 -7.98 17.71
N GLU A 86 7.04 -6.85 17.59
CA GLU A 86 6.62 -5.58 18.21
C GLU A 86 5.33 -5.06 17.60
N ILE A 87 5.14 -5.22 16.28
CA ILE A 87 3.89 -4.88 15.59
C ILE A 87 2.77 -5.83 16.00
N LEU A 88 3.01 -7.15 15.97
CA LEU A 88 2.00 -8.14 16.33
C LEU A 88 1.47 -7.97 17.74
N ALA A 89 2.34 -7.58 18.68
CA ALA A 89 1.96 -7.32 20.07
C ALA A 89 1.00 -6.12 20.25
N GLN A 90 0.86 -5.26 19.23
CA GLN A 90 -0.03 -4.09 19.26
C GLN A 90 -1.37 -4.35 18.55
N LEU A 91 -1.50 -5.48 17.85
CA LEU A 91 -2.68 -5.79 17.05
C LEU A 91 -3.70 -6.61 17.84
N PRO A 92 -5.00 -6.45 17.55
CA PRO A 92 -6.01 -7.39 18.01
C PRO A 92 -5.79 -8.77 17.38
N PRO A 93 -6.47 -9.83 17.87
CA PRO A 93 -6.43 -11.12 17.21
C PRO A 93 -6.74 -11.00 15.72
N LEU A 94 -5.90 -11.59 14.88
CA LEU A 94 -6.04 -11.51 13.44
C LEU A 94 -7.20 -12.39 12.95
N PRO A 95 -7.93 -11.98 11.89
CA PRO A 95 -8.99 -12.77 11.28
C PRO A 95 -8.42 -14.04 10.66
N ARG A 96 -9.29 -15.03 10.40
CA ARG A 96 -8.89 -16.28 9.75
C ARG A 96 -8.26 -16.06 8.37
N ALA A 97 -8.76 -15.08 7.62
CA ALA A 97 -8.25 -14.64 6.34
C ALA A 97 -8.48 -13.14 6.20
N GLY A 98 -7.58 -12.44 5.51
CA GLY A 98 -7.69 -10.99 5.33
C GLY A 98 -6.38 -10.35 4.92
N LEU A 99 -6.27 -9.07 5.20
CA LEU A 99 -5.09 -8.25 4.92
C LEU A 99 -4.73 -7.42 6.16
N LEU A 100 -3.44 -7.34 6.46
CA LEU A 100 -2.86 -6.33 7.32
C LEU A 100 -2.22 -5.27 6.44
N HIS A 101 -2.68 -4.04 6.54
CA HIS A 101 -2.01 -2.88 5.95
C HIS A 101 -1.33 -2.07 7.05
N LEU A 102 -0.03 -1.81 6.88
CA LEU A 102 0.77 -0.97 7.75
C LEU A 102 1.12 0.32 7.03
N PHE A 103 0.93 1.44 7.68
CA PHE A 103 1.30 2.76 7.17
C PHE A 103 2.14 3.50 8.20
N LEU A 104 3.37 3.88 7.82
CA LEU A 104 4.30 4.65 8.63
C LEU A 104 4.06 6.15 8.41
N GLN A 105 3.69 6.87 9.47
CA GLN A 105 3.37 8.31 9.41
C GLN A 105 4.63 9.19 9.53
N HIS A 106 5.70 8.85 8.79
CA HIS A 106 6.97 9.57 8.77
C HIS A 106 7.57 9.62 7.38
N THR A 107 8.38 10.63 7.12
CA THR A 107 9.04 10.87 5.82
C THR A 107 10.54 10.53 5.82
N SER A 108 11.09 10.08 6.94
CA SER A 108 12.53 9.83 7.12
C SER A 108 12.85 8.44 7.67
N ALA A 109 11.90 7.52 7.56
CA ALA A 109 12.02 6.10 7.85
C ALA A 109 11.17 5.31 6.87
N ALA A 110 11.32 4.00 6.78
CA ALA A 110 10.58 3.15 5.87
C ALA A 110 10.15 1.83 6.51
N LEU A 111 9.15 1.17 5.90
CA LEU A 111 8.79 -0.21 6.18
C LEU A 111 9.16 -1.09 5.00
N THR A 112 9.74 -2.25 5.26
CA THR A 112 10.04 -3.24 4.22
C THR A 112 9.88 -4.66 4.76
N ILE A 113 9.91 -5.64 3.86
CA ILE A 113 9.97 -7.06 4.20
C ILE A 113 11.29 -7.59 3.67
N ASN A 114 12.06 -8.24 4.54
CA ASN A 114 13.33 -8.85 4.18
C ASN A 114 13.61 -10.07 5.09
N GLU A 115 14.77 -10.66 4.93
CA GLU A 115 15.19 -11.86 5.67
C GLU A 115 15.24 -11.61 7.18
N ASN A 116 14.64 -12.54 7.93
CA ASN A 116 14.51 -12.45 9.38
C ASN A 116 15.57 -13.26 10.16
N ALA A 117 16.36 -14.09 9.47
CA ALA A 117 17.28 -15.04 10.11
C ALA A 117 18.68 -14.46 10.27
N ASP A 118 19.35 -14.12 9.17
CA ASP A 118 20.73 -13.67 9.20
C ASP A 118 20.84 -12.18 9.61
N PRO A 119 21.53 -11.85 10.73
CA PRO A 119 21.76 -10.48 11.14
C PRO A 119 22.62 -9.68 10.16
N ASP A 120 23.46 -10.34 9.37
CA ASP A 120 24.36 -9.66 8.42
C ASP A 120 23.57 -9.03 7.28
N VAL A 121 22.44 -9.61 6.86
CA VAL A 121 21.54 -8.99 5.88
C VAL A 121 21.08 -7.60 6.34
N ARG A 122 20.85 -7.40 7.64
CA ARG A 122 20.45 -6.09 8.21
C ARG A 122 21.54 -5.05 8.11
N SER A 123 22.77 -5.44 8.46
CA SER A 123 23.94 -4.55 8.42
C SER A 123 24.31 -4.19 6.98
N ASP A 124 24.25 -5.17 6.09
CA ASP A 124 24.53 -4.98 4.66
C ASP A 124 23.49 -4.09 4.00
N MET A 125 22.19 -4.30 4.28
CA MET A 125 21.13 -3.43 3.75
C MET A 125 21.27 -1.98 4.21
N ALA A 126 21.64 -1.74 5.48
CA ALA A 126 21.92 -0.40 5.96
C ALA A 126 23.11 0.22 5.20
N SER A 127 24.19 -0.55 5.03
CA SER A 127 25.39 -0.13 4.29
C SER A 127 25.11 0.14 2.81
N VAL A 128 24.31 -0.71 2.16
CA VAL A 128 23.88 -0.53 0.75
C VAL A 128 23.09 0.77 0.59
N LEU A 129 22.11 1.02 1.46
CA LEU A 129 21.30 2.23 1.39
C LEU A 129 22.13 3.50 1.66
N ASP A 130 23.11 3.43 2.58
CA ASP A 130 23.99 4.54 2.89
C ASP A 130 24.97 4.87 1.75
N ARG A 131 25.42 3.84 1.02
CA ARG A 131 26.26 4.03 -0.17
C ARG A 131 25.49 4.50 -1.39
N LEU A 132 24.25 4.07 -1.53
CA LEU A 132 23.38 4.44 -2.64
C LEU A 132 22.94 5.91 -2.53
N ILE A 133 22.58 6.35 -1.32
CA ILE A 133 22.13 7.71 -1.04
C ILE A 133 23.01 8.27 0.09
N ARG A 134 24.02 9.03 -0.34
CA ARG A 134 25.05 9.56 0.53
C ARG A 134 24.59 10.84 1.22
N GLU A 135 25.20 11.13 2.33
CA GLU A 135 25.10 12.44 2.98
C GLU A 135 25.96 13.48 2.25
N ARG A 136 25.64 14.76 2.45
CA ARG A 136 26.44 15.90 1.99
C ARG A 136 26.66 15.95 0.48
N GLU A 137 25.75 15.40 -0.31
CA GLU A 137 25.84 15.55 -1.76
C GLU A 137 25.64 17.04 -2.14
N PRO A 138 26.48 17.59 -3.03
CA PRO A 138 26.56 19.04 -3.28
C PRO A 138 25.28 19.62 -3.91
N TYR A 139 24.38 18.78 -4.42
CA TYR A 139 23.11 19.19 -5.00
C TYR A 139 21.96 19.23 -4.00
N TYR A 140 22.18 18.85 -2.73
CA TYR A 140 21.14 18.95 -1.72
C TYR A 140 20.93 20.40 -1.29
N ALA A 141 19.68 20.86 -1.41
CA ALA A 141 19.25 22.17 -0.91
C ALA A 141 18.67 22.11 0.52
N HIS A 142 18.17 20.92 0.92
CA HIS A 142 17.60 20.69 2.25
C HIS A 142 18.71 20.28 3.23
N THR A 143 19.25 21.25 3.98
CA THR A 143 20.46 21.05 4.80
C THR A 143 20.32 21.52 6.25
N LEU A 144 19.18 22.15 6.62
CA LEU A 144 19.05 22.78 7.93
C LEU A 144 18.82 21.81 9.10
N GLU A 145 18.29 20.61 8.81
CA GLU A 145 17.91 19.63 9.83
C GLU A 145 18.98 18.55 10.07
N GLY A 146 20.17 18.73 9.51
CA GLY A 146 21.31 17.83 9.62
C GLY A 146 21.64 17.09 8.33
N ASP A 147 22.88 16.59 8.25
CA ASP A 147 23.39 15.93 7.04
C ASP A 147 22.66 14.63 6.68
N ASP A 148 22.04 13.99 7.67
CA ASP A 148 21.31 12.74 7.53
C ASP A 148 19.86 12.93 7.08
N ASP A 149 19.32 14.16 7.05
CA ASP A 149 17.89 14.41 6.82
C ASP A 149 17.50 14.22 5.35
N MET A 150 18.09 14.94 4.41
CA MET A 150 17.78 14.77 3.00
C MET A 150 18.02 13.34 2.49
N PRO A 151 19.11 12.66 2.85
CA PRO A 151 19.28 11.23 2.57
C PRO A 151 18.19 10.35 3.16
N ALA A 152 17.70 10.65 4.36
CA ALA A 152 16.60 9.90 4.97
C ALA A 152 15.29 10.03 4.18
N HIS A 153 14.95 11.24 3.69
CA HIS A 153 13.80 11.45 2.82
C HIS A 153 13.91 10.65 1.51
N ALA A 154 15.07 10.66 0.88
CA ALA A 154 15.30 9.96 -0.37
C ALA A 154 15.23 8.43 -0.17
N LYS A 155 15.84 7.89 0.90
CA LYS A 155 15.77 6.46 1.27
C LYS A 155 14.34 6.04 1.59
N SER A 156 13.59 6.86 2.35
CA SER A 156 12.19 6.61 2.67
C SER A 156 11.32 6.53 1.41
N THR A 157 11.56 7.42 0.44
CA THR A 157 10.87 7.43 -0.84
C THR A 157 11.15 6.16 -1.65
N LEU A 158 12.38 5.65 -1.64
CA LEU A 158 12.76 4.43 -2.35
C LEU A 158 12.23 3.16 -1.70
N ALA A 159 12.36 3.05 -0.37
CA ALA A 159 11.98 1.84 0.36
C ALA A 159 10.48 1.74 0.62
N GLY A 160 9.79 2.90 0.71
CA GLY A 160 8.35 2.98 0.93
C GLY A 160 7.94 3.08 2.40
N VAL A 161 6.74 3.60 2.61
CA VAL A 161 6.18 3.86 3.95
C VAL A 161 5.02 2.94 4.29
N SER A 162 4.68 1.98 3.44
CA SER A 162 3.55 1.09 3.68
C SER A 162 3.80 -0.32 3.20
N LEU A 163 3.15 -1.28 3.86
CA LEU A 163 3.15 -2.69 3.50
C LEU A 163 1.73 -3.23 3.54
N THR A 164 1.42 -4.16 2.64
CA THR A 164 0.19 -4.97 2.73
C THR A 164 0.58 -6.43 2.78
N ILE A 165 0.17 -7.12 3.86
CA ILE A 165 0.55 -8.51 4.15
C ILE A 165 -0.72 -9.35 4.21
N PRO A 166 -0.84 -10.46 3.46
CA PRO A 166 -1.95 -11.38 3.59
C PRO A 166 -2.01 -12.01 4.98
N ILE A 167 -3.23 -12.28 5.45
CA ILE A 167 -3.50 -13.03 6.67
C ILE A 167 -4.10 -14.37 6.28
N ALA A 168 -3.57 -15.46 6.83
CA ALA A 168 -4.09 -16.81 6.64
C ALA A 168 -4.06 -17.58 7.96
N ALA A 169 -5.15 -18.27 8.29
CA ALA A 169 -5.30 -19.04 9.52
C ALA A 169 -4.96 -18.26 10.80
N GLY A 170 -5.33 -16.98 10.85
CA GLY A 170 -5.10 -16.11 12.01
C GLY A 170 -3.67 -15.65 12.20
N ARG A 171 -2.83 -15.74 11.18
CA ARG A 171 -1.41 -15.32 11.20
C ARG A 171 -1.04 -14.56 9.95
N LEU A 172 0.01 -13.74 10.02
CA LEU A 172 0.61 -13.13 8.84
C LEU A 172 1.16 -14.24 7.92
N ASN A 173 0.75 -14.22 6.66
CA ASN A 173 1.18 -15.19 5.65
C ASN A 173 2.51 -14.75 5.02
N LEU A 174 3.51 -14.57 5.87
CA LEU A 174 4.90 -14.31 5.47
C LEU A 174 5.58 -15.62 5.09
N GLY A 175 6.54 -15.54 4.16
CA GLY A 175 7.46 -16.66 3.89
C GLY A 175 8.35 -16.96 5.10
N LEU A 176 8.93 -18.15 5.14
CA LEU A 176 9.76 -18.66 6.25
C LEU A 176 10.87 -17.65 6.66
N TRP A 177 11.49 -17.04 5.69
CA TRP A 177 12.60 -16.09 5.87
C TRP A 177 12.15 -14.63 5.88
N GLN A 178 10.87 -14.34 5.81
CA GLN A 178 10.37 -12.96 5.78
C GLN A 178 10.05 -12.43 7.16
N GLY A 179 10.42 -11.17 7.38
CA GLY A 179 10.01 -10.38 8.53
C GLY A 179 9.79 -8.93 8.16
N VAL A 180 8.99 -8.24 8.96
CA VAL A 180 8.73 -6.81 8.78
C VAL A 180 9.87 -6.02 9.41
N TYR A 181 10.39 -5.07 8.66
CA TYR A 181 11.49 -4.20 9.07
C TYR A 181 11.06 -2.75 9.15
N LEU A 182 11.50 -2.08 10.21
CA LEU A 182 11.64 -0.63 10.25
C LEU A 182 13.07 -0.28 9.80
N CYS A 183 13.18 0.49 8.72
CA CYS A 183 14.42 1.10 8.30
C CYS A 183 14.45 2.53 8.86
N GLU A 184 15.28 2.75 9.88
CA GLU A 184 15.52 4.06 10.48
C GLU A 184 16.68 4.74 9.76
N PHE A 185 16.44 5.94 9.21
CA PHE A 185 17.44 6.64 8.42
C PHE A 185 18.04 7.87 9.11
N ARG A 186 17.43 8.29 10.24
CA ARG A 186 17.95 9.40 11.05
C ARG A 186 18.83 8.90 12.19
N ASN A 187 19.84 9.68 12.55
CA ASN A 187 20.67 9.42 13.72
C ASN A 187 19.86 9.56 15.04
N HIS A 188 18.84 10.43 15.04
CA HIS A 188 17.97 10.71 16.17
C HIS A 188 16.50 10.79 15.75
N GLY A 189 15.97 9.70 15.16
CA GLY A 189 14.63 9.67 14.57
C GLY A 189 13.48 9.61 15.59
N GLY A 190 13.73 9.20 16.83
CA GLY A 190 12.71 9.04 17.85
C GLY A 190 11.80 7.82 17.63
N ALA A 191 10.64 7.84 18.27
CA ALA A 191 9.61 6.80 18.10
C ALA A 191 8.92 6.97 16.73
N ARG A 192 8.58 5.86 16.08
CA ARG A 192 7.97 5.86 14.76
C ARG A 192 6.53 5.41 14.82
N ARG A 193 5.60 6.30 14.46
CA ARG A 193 4.16 6.07 14.49
C ARG A 193 3.70 5.26 13.29
N ILE A 194 2.87 4.24 13.58
CA ILE A 194 2.28 3.35 12.57
C ILE A 194 0.76 3.35 12.74
N VAL A 195 0.05 3.37 11.62
CA VAL A 195 -1.35 3.00 11.53
C VAL A 195 -1.43 1.60 10.93
N ALA A 196 -1.99 0.66 11.67
CA ALA A 196 -2.25 -0.71 11.24
C ALA A 196 -3.73 -0.87 10.95
N THR A 197 -4.08 -1.27 9.73
CA THR A 197 -5.45 -1.57 9.32
C THR A 197 -5.58 -3.05 9.01
N VAL A 198 -6.47 -3.74 9.72
CA VAL A 198 -6.82 -5.14 9.48
C VAL A 198 -8.18 -5.19 8.79
N VAL A 199 -8.22 -5.89 7.66
CA VAL A 199 -9.44 -6.18 6.89
C VAL A 199 -9.63 -7.69 6.85
N GLY A 200 -10.82 -8.18 7.27
CA GLY A 200 -11.11 -9.61 7.28
C GLY A 200 -12.59 -9.94 7.29
#